data_82a0b5c6454e7c18d085a83b8b01f4de
#
_entry.id   82a0b5c6454e7c18d085a83b8b01f4de
#
_cell.length_a   1.000
_cell.length_b   1.000
_cell.length_c   1.000
_cell.angle_alpha   90.00
_cell.angle_beta   90.00
_cell.angle_gamma   90.00
#
_symmetry.space_group_name_H-M   'P 1'
#
loop_
_entity.id
_entity.type
_entity.pdbx_description
1 polymer ?
#
loop_
_entity_poly.entity_id
_entity_poly.type
_entity_poly.pdbx_seq_one_letter_code
_entity_poly.pdbx_strand_id
1 'polypeptide(L)'
;MYYGWKIVGATFATWFISVGFLFYSYGVFFPALEKDFGGSRFAVSMGLAIMNIAMGLLAPFIGRAIDKWSIRRVMLIGAACMSAGFLAASRITALWQFYILLGSLLGIGASMIGQLPSSTLVSNWFIKRRGTALGVATMGISMSGVVMAPATTWLIANYGWRTTFVIFGCLSAGVVMPLVGLIVVNRPEDMGLLPDGASEDAFPLHDPGGEGTAYGSAAVTQARKVYADFTTAGAIRDPRFWAITLTVSLIFFATSAVLTHMIPHAKDLGITPIRAAYVLTACAGVGVFGKVLFGYLADFVDTRVALMASIGFQVCGILLLLISESYPMLILVGAVFGMGMGGMVPIWGSLIGEYFGRESFGRVMGLMGPCMLPIQVAGVPFAGLVYDLTGEYTLAYQSYLGVYVLAAISLLTLRRPPLGRGDLLIPARRHES
;
A
#
# COMPACT_ATOMS: atom_id res chain seq x y z
N MET A 1 5.09 -17.04 20.74
CA MET A 1 5.02 -15.90 19.80
C MET A 1 3.58 -15.79 19.30
N TYR A 2 2.97 -14.61 19.39
CA TYR A 2 1.58 -14.39 18.94
C TYR A 2 1.42 -14.72 17.45
N TYR A 3 0.35 -15.46 17.12
CA TYR A 3 0.13 -15.94 15.74
C TYR A 3 0.00 -14.81 14.71
N GLY A 4 -0.51 -13.64 15.14
CA GLY A 4 -0.61 -12.45 14.29
C GLY A 4 0.71 -12.06 13.59
N TRP A 5 1.86 -12.32 14.20
CA TRP A 5 3.15 -12.06 13.55
C TRP A 5 3.47 -13.05 12.40
N LYS A 6 2.90 -14.27 12.42
CA LYS A 6 2.95 -15.16 11.25
C LYS A 6 2.11 -14.61 10.10
N ILE A 7 0.95 -14.01 10.43
CA ILE A 7 0.12 -13.30 9.46
C ILE A 7 0.87 -12.13 8.83
N VAL A 8 1.59 -11.32 9.64
CA VAL A 8 2.43 -10.22 9.14
C VAL A 8 3.52 -10.75 8.19
N GLY A 9 4.17 -11.85 8.54
CA GLY A 9 5.16 -12.51 7.67
C GLY A 9 4.57 -13.01 6.36
N ALA A 10 3.39 -13.61 6.40
CA ALA A 10 2.67 -14.03 5.19
C ALA A 10 2.29 -12.82 4.31
N THR A 11 1.81 -11.76 4.91
CA THR A 11 1.46 -10.51 4.21
C THR A 11 2.69 -9.84 3.60
N PHE A 12 3.82 -9.81 4.33
CA PHE A 12 5.10 -9.34 3.81
C PHE A 12 5.50 -10.12 2.54
N ALA A 13 5.44 -11.45 2.59
CA ALA A 13 5.83 -12.30 1.46
C ALA A 13 4.87 -12.15 0.26
N THR A 14 3.57 -12.03 0.50
CA THR A 14 2.59 -11.79 -0.58
C THR A 14 2.83 -10.45 -1.26
N TRP A 15 3.13 -9.39 -0.51
CA TRP A 15 3.48 -8.09 -1.07
C TRP A 15 4.82 -8.09 -1.79
N PHE A 16 5.83 -8.74 -1.21
CA PHE A 16 7.13 -8.89 -1.84
C PHE A 16 7.01 -9.54 -3.23
N ILE A 17 6.23 -10.62 -3.34
CA ILE A 17 6.04 -11.34 -4.59
C ILE A 17 5.15 -10.54 -5.55
N SER A 18 3.97 -10.08 -5.12
CA SER A 18 3.02 -9.44 -6.03
C SER A 18 3.53 -8.11 -6.59
N VAL A 19 4.09 -7.25 -5.74
CA VAL A 19 4.63 -5.95 -6.17
C VAL A 19 5.95 -6.15 -6.92
N GLY A 20 6.76 -7.10 -6.48
CA GLY A 20 8.02 -7.45 -7.14
C GLY A 20 7.83 -7.90 -8.57
N PHE A 21 6.92 -8.84 -8.79
CA PHE A 21 6.68 -9.41 -10.12
C PHE A 21 5.97 -8.43 -11.07
N LEU A 22 4.99 -7.68 -10.58
CA LEU A 22 4.11 -6.87 -11.42
C LEU A 22 4.57 -5.42 -11.59
N PHE A 23 5.26 -4.85 -10.59
CA PHE A 23 5.64 -3.43 -10.66
C PHE A 23 7.16 -3.28 -10.87
N TYR A 24 7.98 -3.86 -10.00
CA TYR A 24 9.43 -3.65 -10.08
C TYR A 24 10.10 -4.43 -11.21
N SER A 25 9.58 -5.61 -11.57
CA SER A 25 10.08 -6.37 -12.72
C SER A 25 9.55 -5.86 -14.06
N TYR A 26 8.44 -5.10 -14.06
CA TYR A 26 7.76 -4.69 -15.29
C TYR A 26 8.69 -3.94 -16.25
N GLY A 27 9.43 -2.95 -15.75
CA GLY A 27 10.37 -2.18 -16.56
C GLY A 27 11.52 -2.99 -17.15
N VAL A 28 11.87 -4.12 -16.49
CA VAL A 28 12.95 -5.02 -16.96
C VAL A 28 12.52 -5.82 -18.20
N PHE A 29 11.21 -6.08 -18.35
CA PHE A 29 10.66 -6.76 -19.52
C PHE A 29 10.60 -5.87 -20.78
N PHE A 30 10.64 -4.52 -20.65
CA PHE A 30 10.46 -3.61 -21.78
C PHE A 30 11.35 -3.94 -22.98
N PRO A 31 12.68 -4.03 -22.85
CA PRO A 31 13.54 -4.25 -24.01
C PRO A 31 13.25 -5.58 -24.73
N ALA A 32 12.87 -6.60 -23.94
CA ALA A 32 12.58 -7.92 -24.50
C ALA A 32 11.23 -7.93 -25.25
N LEU A 33 10.21 -7.26 -24.70
CA LEU A 33 8.90 -7.15 -25.33
C LEU A 33 8.92 -6.22 -26.56
N GLU A 34 9.66 -5.12 -26.50
CA GLU A 34 9.90 -4.22 -27.64
C GLU A 34 10.54 -4.98 -28.82
N LYS A 35 11.57 -5.78 -28.52
CA LYS A 35 12.27 -6.56 -29.53
C LYS A 35 11.38 -7.61 -30.20
N ASP A 36 10.57 -8.33 -29.40
CA ASP A 36 9.77 -9.45 -29.92
C ASP A 36 8.48 -8.99 -30.63
N PHE A 37 7.87 -7.87 -30.20
CA PHE A 37 6.58 -7.40 -30.71
C PHE A 37 6.67 -6.13 -31.55
N GLY A 38 7.86 -5.53 -31.72
CA GLY A 38 8.07 -4.32 -32.53
C GLY A 38 7.32 -3.09 -31.97
N GLY A 39 6.92 -3.11 -30.70
CA GLY A 39 6.17 -2.04 -30.04
C GLY A 39 7.07 -0.88 -29.60
N SER A 40 6.49 0.32 -29.47
CA SER A 40 7.16 1.44 -28.81
C SER A 40 7.17 1.26 -27.29
N ARG A 41 8.08 1.96 -26.60
CA ARG A 41 8.08 2.03 -25.11
C ARG A 41 6.73 2.48 -24.57
N PHE A 42 6.09 3.41 -25.27
CA PHE A 42 4.74 3.85 -24.93
C PHE A 42 3.74 2.68 -24.96
N ALA A 43 3.77 1.87 -26.00
CA ALA A 43 2.88 0.71 -26.10
C ALA A 43 3.10 -0.27 -24.94
N VAL A 44 4.35 -0.62 -24.61
CA VAL A 44 4.62 -1.51 -23.46
C VAL A 44 4.17 -0.87 -22.15
N SER A 45 4.41 0.43 -21.94
CA SER A 45 4.00 1.14 -20.70
C SER A 45 2.48 1.23 -20.52
N MET A 46 1.72 1.23 -21.60
CA MET A 46 0.25 1.22 -21.59
C MET A 46 -0.31 0.02 -20.80
N GLY A 47 0.36 -1.12 -20.85
CA GLY A 47 -0.04 -2.31 -20.08
C GLY A 47 -0.07 -2.05 -18.57
N LEU A 48 0.90 -1.32 -18.02
CA LEU A 48 0.91 -0.95 -16.60
C LEU A 48 -0.25 0.00 -16.25
N ALA A 49 -0.55 0.93 -17.14
CA ALA A 49 -1.70 1.84 -16.96
C ALA A 49 -3.02 1.05 -16.94
N ILE A 50 -3.23 0.13 -17.90
CA ILE A 50 -4.41 -0.75 -17.94
C ILE A 50 -4.53 -1.57 -16.65
N MET A 51 -3.43 -2.14 -16.16
CA MET A 51 -3.43 -2.91 -14.92
C MET A 51 -3.82 -2.03 -13.73
N ASN A 52 -3.26 -0.83 -13.59
CA ASN A 52 -3.60 0.09 -12.48
C ASN A 52 -5.07 0.52 -12.53
N ILE A 53 -5.60 0.82 -13.72
CA ILE A 53 -7.02 1.15 -13.90
C ILE A 53 -7.90 -0.04 -13.49
N ALA A 54 -7.57 -1.25 -13.95
CA ALA A 54 -8.29 -2.46 -13.58
C ALA A 54 -8.28 -2.68 -12.06
N MET A 55 -7.11 -2.55 -11.41
CA MET A 55 -6.99 -2.67 -9.96
C MET A 55 -7.85 -1.65 -9.21
N GLY A 56 -7.85 -0.39 -9.63
CA GLY A 56 -8.65 0.66 -9.02
C GLY A 56 -10.15 0.41 -9.15
N LEU A 57 -10.62 0.01 -10.34
CA LEU A 57 -12.03 -0.29 -10.59
C LEU A 57 -12.51 -1.57 -9.87
N LEU A 58 -11.61 -2.55 -9.68
CA LEU A 58 -11.93 -3.79 -8.98
C LEU A 58 -11.95 -3.65 -7.46
N ALA A 59 -11.29 -2.64 -6.89
CA ALA A 59 -11.14 -2.47 -5.45
C ALA A 59 -12.48 -2.53 -4.65
N PRO A 60 -13.59 -1.88 -5.07
CA PRO A 60 -14.86 -1.98 -4.35
C PRO A 60 -15.48 -3.38 -4.38
N PHE A 61 -15.29 -4.12 -5.48
CA PHE A 61 -15.79 -5.50 -5.61
C PHE A 61 -15.00 -6.44 -4.71
N ILE A 62 -13.68 -6.24 -4.63
CA ILE A 62 -12.81 -7.02 -3.76
C ILE A 62 -13.09 -6.69 -2.29
N GLY A 63 -13.32 -5.43 -1.94
CA GLY A 63 -13.75 -5.05 -0.60
C GLY A 63 -15.03 -5.78 -0.17
N ARG A 64 -16.04 -5.83 -1.05
CA ARG A 64 -17.28 -6.61 -0.81
C ARG A 64 -17.03 -8.10 -0.73
N ALA A 65 -16.11 -8.62 -1.56
CA ALA A 65 -15.76 -10.04 -1.53
C ALA A 65 -15.08 -10.42 -0.22
N ILE A 66 -14.21 -9.56 0.33
CA ILE A 66 -13.57 -9.72 1.63
C ILE A 66 -14.61 -9.75 2.76
N ASP A 67 -15.64 -8.89 2.69
CA ASP A 67 -16.69 -8.84 3.70
C ASP A 67 -17.61 -10.08 3.65
N LYS A 68 -17.92 -10.57 2.43
CA LYS A 68 -18.84 -11.73 2.23
C LYS A 68 -18.17 -13.08 2.34
N TRP A 69 -16.92 -13.16 1.86
CA TRP A 69 -16.14 -14.38 1.83
C TRP A 69 -14.99 -14.29 2.84
N SER A 70 -14.17 -15.30 2.90
CA SER A 70 -12.95 -15.21 3.71
C SER A 70 -11.83 -14.53 2.95
N ILE A 71 -11.04 -13.69 3.63
CA ILE A 71 -9.83 -13.05 3.06
C ILE A 71 -8.91 -14.13 2.48
N ARG A 72 -8.75 -15.25 3.17
CA ARG A 72 -7.98 -16.41 2.70
C ARG A 72 -8.45 -16.89 1.34
N ARG A 73 -9.78 -17.05 1.12
CA ARG A 73 -10.31 -17.48 -0.19
C ARG A 73 -10.05 -16.45 -1.27
N VAL A 74 -10.26 -15.18 -0.98
CA VAL A 74 -9.97 -14.09 -1.91
C VAL A 74 -8.50 -14.13 -2.32
N MET A 75 -7.58 -14.21 -1.37
CA MET A 75 -6.14 -14.25 -1.66
C MET A 75 -5.73 -15.52 -2.43
N LEU A 76 -6.34 -16.69 -2.15
CA LEU A 76 -6.07 -17.93 -2.91
C LEU A 76 -6.53 -17.82 -4.37
N ILE A 77 -7.73 -17.26 -4.61
CA ILE A 77 -8.22 -17.00 -5.98
C ILE A 77 -7.28 -16.01 -6.67
N GLY A 78 -6.86 -14.94 -5.97
CA GLY A 78 -5.91 -13.98 -6.49
C GLY A 78 -4.57 -14.60 -6.88
N ALA A 79 -4.02 -15.47 -6.05
CA ALA A 79 -2.76 -16.18 -6.33
C ALA A 79 -2.91 -17.13 -7.54
N ALA A 80 -4.05 -17.82 -7.65
CA ALA A 80 -4.36 -18.66 -8.81
C ALA A 80 -4.49 -17.83 -10.11
N CYS A 81 -5.21 -16.70 -10.05
CA CYS A 81 -5.31 -15.77 -11.19
C CYS A 81 -3.94 -15.23 -11.60
N MET A 82 -3.10 -14.83 -10.64
CA MET A 82 -1.76 -14.33 -10.92
C MET A 82 -0.88 -15.40 -11.54
N SER A 83 -0.91 -16.63 -11.01
CA SER A 83 -0.20 -17.77 -11.58
C SER A 83 -0.64 -18.05 -13.01
N ALA A 84 -1.95 -18.22 -13.24
CA ALA A 84 -2.52 -18.45 -14.56
C ALA A 84 -2.19 -17.30 -15.53
N GLY A 85 -2.25 -16.06 -15.06
CA GLY A 85 -1.92 -14.86 -15.83
C GLY A 85 -0.48 -14.86 -16.32
N PHE A 86 0.49 -15.18 -15.46
CA PHE A 86 1.90 -15.29 -15.87
C PHE A 86 2.16 -16.48 -16.79
N LEU A 87 1.55 -17.63 -16.52
CA LEU A 87 1.66 -18.79 -17.41
C LEU A 87 1.07 -18.51 -18.80
N ALA A 88 -0.05 -17.81 -18.85
CA ALA A 88 -0.62 -17.35 -20.13
C ALA A 88 0.25 -16.29 -20.80
N ALA A 89 0.81 -15.33 -20.03
CA ALA A 89 1.72 -14.31 -20.55
C ALA A 89 2.99 -14.90 -21.18
N SER A 90 3.45 -16.06 -20.72
CA SER A 90 4.59 -16.76 -21.36
C SER A 90 4.32 -17.22 -22.80
N ARG A 91 3.04 -17.33 -23.18
CA ARG A 91 2.59 -17.85 -24.50
C ARG A 91 2.08 -16.78 -25.45
N ILE A 92 2.12 -15.51 -25.07
CA ILE A 92 1.63 -14.42 -25.93
C ILE A 92 2.43 -14.32 -27.24
N THR A 93 1.72 -14.00 -28.31
CA THR A 93 2.26 -13.79 -29.66
C THR A 93 2.07 -12.36 -30.15
N ALA A 94 1.27 -11.55 -29.44
CA ALA A 94 1.01 -10.16 -29.75
C ALA A 94 0.81 -9.32 -28.47
N LEU A 95 1.17 -8.04 -28.54
CA LEU A 95 1.14 -7.13 -27.38
C LEU A 95 -0.28 -6.90 -26.83
N TRP A 96 -1.31 -6.91 -27.66
CA TRP A 96 -2.69 -6.75 -27.20
C TRP A 96 -3.15 -7.88 -26.26
N GLN A 97 -2.64 -9.11 -26.45
CA GLN A 97 -2.91 -10.24 -25.54
C GLN A 97 -2.34 -9.97 -24.15
N PHE A 98 -1.16 -9.32 -24.09
CA PHE A 98 -0.56 -8.91 -22.82
C PHE A 98 -1.43 -7.87 -22.10
N TYR A 99 -2.01 -6.91 -22.83
CA TYR A 99 -2.94 -5.93 -22.24
C TYR A 99 -4.18 -6.59 -21.64
N ILE A 100 -4.75 -7.57 -22.33
CA ILE A 100 -5.89 -8.33 -21.80
C ILE A 100 -5.49 -9.05 -20.51
N LEU A 101 -4.34 -9.70 -20.47
CA LEU A 101 -3.88 -10.42 -19.27
C LEU A 101 -3.59 -9.46 -18.12
N LEU A 102 -3.00 -8.30 -18.38
CA LEU A 102 -2.75 -7.27 -17.38
C LEU A 102 -4.04 -6.65 -16.84
N GLY A 103 -5.02 -6.37 -17.69
CA GLY A 103 -6.32 -5.84 -17.29
C GLY A 103 -7.25 -6.88 -16.66
N SER A 104 -6.99 -8.17 -16.84
CA SER A 104 -7.81 -9.26 -16.33
C SER A 104 -7.05 -10.09 -15.28
N LEU A 105 -6.51 -11.26 -15.66
CA LEU A 105 -5.93 -12.23 -14.72
C LEU A 105 -4.86 -11.64 -13.80
N LEU A 106 -3.92 -10.88 -14.34
CA LEU A 106 -2.84 -10.27 -13.54
C LEU A 106 -3.35 -9.12 -12.68
N GLY A 107 -4.22 -8.25 -13.23
CA GLY A 107 -4.83 -7.15 -12.48
C GLY A 107 -5.78 -7.64 -11.37
N ILE A 108 -6.62 -8.63 -11.65
CA ILE A 108 -7.47 -9.31 -10.65
C ILE A 108 -6.59 -9.95 -9.59
N GLY A 109 -5.58 -10.74 -10.01
CA GLY A 109 -4.65 -11.40 -9.11
C GLY A 109 -3.95 -10.42 -8.19
N ALA A 110 -3.37 -9.35 -8.75
CA ALA A 110 -2.71 -8.28 -8.00
C ALA A 110 -3.63 -7.62 -6.98
N SER A 111 -4.87 -7.34 -7.38
CA SER A 111 -5.86 -6.71 -6.49
C SER A 111 -6.28 -7.61 -5.34
N MET A 112 -6.42 -8.94 -5.61
CA MET A 112 -6.91 -9.91 -4.63
C MET A 112 -5.83 -10.42 -3.65
N ILE A 113 -4.53 -10.24 -3.94
CA ILE A 113 -3.44 -10.54 -2.99
C ILE A 113 -2.69 -9.28 -2.53
N GLY A 114 -2.98 -8.14 -3.14
CA GLY A 114 -2.30 -6.87 -2.93
C GLY A 114 -2.71 -6.13 -1.65
N GLN A 115 -2.70 -4.81 -1.75
CA GLN A 115 -2.79 -3.92 -0.59
C GLN A 115 -4.09 -4.07 0.20
N LEU A 116 -5.24 -4.15 -0.48
CA LEU A 116 -6.54 -4.17 0.17
C LEU A 116 -6.73 -5.40 1.08
N PRO A 117 -6.64 -6.67 0.59
CA PRO A 117 -6.82 -7.84 1.46
C PRO A 117 -5.71 -7.97 2.51
N SER A 118 -4.49 -7.64 2.16
CA SER A 118 -3.33 -7.72 3.06
C SER A 118 -3.43 -6.73 4.22
N SER A 119 -3.79 -5.46 3.96
CA SER A 119 -3.98 -4.46 5.01
C SER A 119 -5.20 -4.79 5.87
N THR A 120 -6.29 -5.30 5.27
CA THR A 120 -7.48 -5.74 6.01
C THR A 120 -7.13 -6.91 6.94
N LEU A 121 -6.37 -7.87 6.45
CA LEU A 121 -5.92 -9.02 7.23
C LEU A 121 -5.10 -8.58 8.46
N VAL A 122 -4.07 -7.77 8.26
CA VAL A 122 -3.26 -7.25 9.37
C VAL A 122 -4.10 -6.43 10.35
N SER A 123 -5.03 -5.61 9.85
CA SER A 123 -5.92 -4.79 10.69
C SER A 123 -6.93 -5.62 11.49
N ASN A 124 -7.25 -6.85 11.06
CA ASN A 124 -8.06 -7.78 11.83
C ASN A 124 -7.30 -8.39 13.02
N TRP A 125 -6.00 -8.59 12.89
CA TRP A 125 -5.16 -9.22 13.91
C TRP A 125 -4.56 -8.23 14.91
N PHE A 126 -4.43 -6.95 14.51
CA PHE A 126 -3.79 -5.91 15.35
C PHE A 126 -4.68 -4.68 15.47
N ILE A 127 -4.88 -4.22 16.70
CA ILE A 127 -5.60 -2.98 17.04
C ILE A 127 -4.62 -1.97 17.63
N LYS A 128 -3.94 -2.32 18.73
CA LYS A 128 -2.96 -1.46 19.39
C LYS A 128 -1.69 -1.26 18.59
N ARG A 129 -1.17 -2.36 18.01
CA ARG A 129 0.08 -2.40 17.23
C ARG A 129 -0.16 -2.45 15.73
N ARG A 130 -1.29 -1.91 15.27
CA ARG A 130 -1.68 -1.95 13.85
C ARG A 130 -0.66 -1.25 12.97
N GLY A 131 -0.19 -0.07 13.37
CA GLY A 131 0.80 0.70 12.62
C GLY A 131 2.11 -0.05 12.47
N THR A 132 2.65 -0.59 13.55
CA THR A 132 3.88 -1.43 13.53
C THR A 132 3.68 -2.65 12.65
N ALA A 133 2.57 -3.37 12.79
CA ALA A 133 2.29 -4.58 12.02
C ALA A 133 2.18 -4.28 10.51
N LEU A 134 1.48 -3.20 10.14
CA LEU A 134 1.41 -2.72 8.75
C LEU A 134 2.77 -2.23 8.25
N GLY A 135 3.54 -1.55 9.09
CA GLY A 135 4.90 -1.10 8.78
C GLY A 135 5.79 -2.28 8.37
N VAL A 136 5.84 -3.32 9.21
CA VAL A 136 6.62 -4.54 8.93
C VAL A 136 6.09 -5.27 7.70
N ALA A 137 4.78 -5.44 7.56
CA ALA A 137 4.19 -6.09 6.39
C ALA A 137 4.55 -5.36 5.08
N THR A 138 4.46 -4.03 5.07
CA THR A 138 4.73 -3.21 3.88
C THR A 138 6.21 -3.09 3.52
N MET A 139 7.15 -3.46 4.42
CA MET A 139 8.57 -3.59 4.04
C MET A 139 8.75 -4.51 2.83
N GLY A 140 7.90 -5.53 2.67
CA GLY A 140 7.91 -6.43 1.52
C GLY A 140 7.88 -5.70 0.18
N ILE A 141 7.10 -4.60 0.10
CA ILE A 141 7.03 -3.75 -1.10
C ILE A 141 8.41 -3.15 -1.44
N SER A 142 9.08 -2.53 -0.48
CA SER A 142 10.37 -1.86 -0.73
C SER A 142 11.49 -2.86 -0.95
N MET A 143 11.51 -3.95 -0.18
CA MET A 143 12.50 -5.02 -0.38
C MET A 143 12.36 -5.69 -1.74
N SER A 144 11.15 -5.83 -2.27
CA SER A 144 10.94 -6.37 -3.60
C SER A 144 11.59 -5.51 -4.69
N GLY A 145 11.59 -4.18 -4.53
CA GLY A 145 12.27 -3.27 -5.46
C GLY A 145 13.79 -3.49 -5.51
N VAL A 146 14.39 -3.77 -4.37
CA VAL A 146 15.84 -4.03 -4.28
C VAL A 146 16.22 -5.39 -4.89
N VAL A 147 15.38 -6.42 -4.71
CA VAL A 147 15.70 -7.80 -5.07
C VAL A 147 15.19 -8.19 -6.45
N MET A 148 13.95 -7.80 -6.78
CA MET A 148 13.28 -8.34 -7.98
C MET A 148 13.79 -7.78 -9.29
N ALA A 149 14.18 -6.52 -9.36
CA ALA A 149 14.72 -5.94 -10.58
C ALA A 149 16.01 -6.65 -11.04
N PRO A 150 17.07 -6.79 -10.21
CA PRO A 150 18.27 -7.53 -10.59
C PRO A 150 18.00 -9.02 -10.81
N ALA A 151 17.16 -9.67 -9.99
CA ALA A 151 16.82 -11.08 -10.16
C ALA A 151 16.11 -11.32 -11.50
N THR A 152 15.15 -10.46 -11.88
CA THR A 152 14.44 -10.54 -13.15
C THR A 152 15.37 -10.28 -14.32
N THR A 153 16.29 -9.32 -14.21
CA THR A 153 17.31 -9.07 -15.24
C THR A 153 18.17 -10.31 -15.47
N TRP A 154 18.62 -10.95 -14.40
CA TRP A 154 19.41 -12.19 -14.48
C TRP A 154 18.61 -13.33 -15.12
N LEU A 155 17.36 -13.52 -14.72
CA LEU A 155 16.47 -14.56 -15.29
C LEU A 155 16.25 -14.33 -16.79
N ILE A 156 15.96 -13.10 -17.21
CA ILE A 156 15.73 -12.79 -18.64
C ILE A 156 17.00 -12.99 -19.45
N ALA A 157 18.17 -12.59 -18.92
CA ALA A 157 19.44 -12.75 -19.60
C ALA A 157 19.83 -14.22 -19.83
N ASN A 158 19.52 -15.11 -18.87
CA ASN A 158 19.91 -16.52 -18.96
C ASN A 158 18.84 -17.43 -19.56
N TYR A 159 17.54 -17.15 -19.36
CA TYR A 159 16.45 -18.04 -19.72
C TYR A 159 15.41 -17.40 -20.65
N GLY A 160 15.52 -16.11 -20.92
CA GLY A 160 14.55 -15.34 -21.71
C GLY A 160 13.29 -14.97 -20.93
N TRP A 161 12.54 -14.00 -21.45
CA TRP A 161 11.39 -13.43 -20.78
C TRP A 161 10.21 -14.41 -20.65
N ARG A 162 9.99 -15.28 -21.63
CA ARG A 162 8.92 -16.29 -21.57
C ARG A 162 9.11 -17.27 -20.45
N THR A 163 10.32 -17.79 -20.28
CA THR A 163 10.67 -18.69 -19.16
C THR A 163 10.60 -17.96 -17.83
N THR A 164 10.96 -16.68 -17.77
CA THR A 164 10.83 -15.86 -16.56
C THR A 164 9.37 -15.72 -16.15
N PHE A 165 8.43 -15.54 -17.06
CA PHE A 165 6.99 -15.55 -16.75
C PHE A 165 6.51 -16.92 -16.25
N VAL A 166 7.01 -18.03 -16.82
CA VAL A 166 6.70 -19.37 -16.28
C VAL A 166 7.20 -19.51 -14.84
N ILE A 167 8.42 -19.08 -14.55
CA ILE A 167 8.97 -19.08 -13.18
C ILE A 167 8.10 -18.25 -12.24
N PHE A 168 7.67 -17.04 -12.63
CA PHE A 168 6.79 -16.21 -11.83
C PHE A 168 5.42 -16.86 -11.58
N GLY A 169 4.86 -17.51 -12.60
CA GLY A 169 3.63 -18.29 -12.45
C GLY A 169 3.79 -19.47 -11.49
N CYS A 170 4.87 -20.24 -11.61
CA CYS A 170 5.16 -21.36 -10.72
C CYS A 170 5.44 -20.90 -9.28
N LEU A 171 6.16 -19.79 -9.08
CA LEU A 171 6.39 -19.23 -7.75
C LEU A 171 5.10 -18.70 -7.12
N SER A 172 4.22 -18.10 -7.92
CA SER A 172 2.90 -17.66 -7.43
C SER A 172 2.05 -18.86 -6.95
N ALA A 173 2.06 -19.97 -7.69
CA ALA A 173 1.37 -21.18 -7.28
C ALA A 173 2.09 -21.92 -6.14
N GLY A 174 3.40 -22.11 -6.25
CA GLY A 174 4.17 -22.95 -5.32
C GLY A 174 4.54 -22.27 -4.01
N VAL A 175 4.56 -20.94 -3.96
CA VAL A 175 4.91 -20.19 -2.74
C VAL A 175 3.71 -19.45 -2.18
N VAL A 176 3.04 -18.61 -3.00
CA VAL A 176 1.95 -17.76 -2.48
C VAL A 176 0.73 -18.59 -2.09
N MET A 177 0.31 -19.57 -2.90
CA MET A 177 -0.86 -20.38 -2.57
C MET A 177 -0.68 -21.22 -1.29
N PRO A 178 0.42 -21.97 -1.10
CA PRO A 178 0.65 -22.68 0.17
C PRO A 178 0.79 -21.74 1.35
N LEU A 179 1.51 -20.63 1.20
CA LEU A 179 1.67 -19.63 2.25
C LEU A 179 0.31 -19.09 2.72
N VAL A 180 -0.53 -18.67 1.78
CA VAL A 180 -1.88 -18.18 2.08
C VAL A 180 -2.75 -19.32 2.61
N GLY A 181 -2.69 -20.48 1.99
CA GLY A 181 -3.50 -21.65 2.35
C GLY A 181 -3.21 -22.19 3.75
N LEU A 182 -1.98 -22.13 4.23
CA LEU A 182 -1.58 -22.72 5.51
C LEU A 182 -1.52 -21.71 6.65
N ILE A 183 -1.15 -20.45 6.35
CA ILE A 183 -0.88 -19.45 7.39
C ILE A 183 -2.03 -18.45 7.54
N VAL A 184 -2.70 -18.08 6.45
CA VAL A 184 -3.72 -17.03 6.53
C VAL A 184 -4.99 -17.54 7.22
N VAL A 185 -5.31 -16.91 8.33
CA VAL A 185 -6.57 -17.03 9.08
C VAL A 185 -7.19 -15.64 9.16
N ASN A 186 -8.50 -15.53 8.91
CA ASN A 186 -9.15 -14.24 8.71
C ASN A 186 -9.14 -13.37 9.96
N ARG A 187 -9.41 -13.96 11.10
CA ARG A 187 -9.54 -13.27 12.39
C ARG A 187 -8.88 -14.10 13.49
N PRO A 188 -8.31 -13.47 14.53
CA PRO A 188 -7.76 -14.18 15.67
C PRO A 188 -8.84 -15.00 16.40
N GLU A 189 -10.09 -14.52 16.40
CA GLU A 189 -11.23 -15.21 17.02
C GLU A 189 -11.53 -16.57 16.40
N ASP A 190 -11.21 -16.77 15.10
CA ASP A 190 -11.33 -18.05 14.39
C ASP A 190 -10.38 -19.13 14.99
N MET A 191 -9.41 -18.72 15.79
CA MET A 191 -8.45 -19.59 16.50
C MET A 191 -8.61 -19.51 18.03
N GLY A 192 -9.67 -18.90 18.54
CA GLY A 192 -9.85 -18.66 19.98
C GLY A 192 -8.84 -17.68 20.58
N LEU A 193 -8.28 -16.78 19.73
CA LEU A 193 -7.31 -15.75 20.15
C LEU A 193 -7.98 -14.39 20.10
N LEU A 194 -7.42 -13.46 20.88
CA LEU A 194 -7.81 -12.05 20.83
C LEU A 194 -6.81 -11.22 20.01
N PRO A 195 -7.23 -10.07 19.43
CA PRO A 195 -6.35 -9.14 18.77
C PRO A 195 -5.18 -8.73 19.65
N ASP A 196 -4.01 -8.46 19.03
CA ASP A 196 -2.76 -8.12 19.72
C ASP A 196 -2.23 -9.18 20.70
N GLY A 197 -2.86 -10.35 20.80
CA GLY A 197 -2.56 -11.39 21.80
C GLY A 197 -2.97 -10.99 23.21
N ALA A 198 -3.99 -10.16 23.35
CA ALA A 198 -4.49 -9.73 24.65
C ALA A 198 -5.07 -10.94 25.44
N SER A 199 -5.04 -10.87 26.77
CA SER A 199 -5.74 -11.82 27.64
C SER A 199 -7.25 -11.52 27.67
N GLU A 200 -8.07 -12.52 28.01
CA GLU A 200 -9.53 -12.35 28.15
C GLU A 200 -9.90 -11.25 29.15
N ASP A 201 -9.10 -11.07 30.18
CA ASP A 201 -9.29 -9.99 31.19
C ASP A 201 -9.19 -8.58 30.58
N ALA A 202 -8.50 -8.43 29.45
CA ALA A 202 -8.36 -7.15 28.72
C ALA A 202 -9.54 -6.86 27.79
N PHE A 203 -10.38 -7.87 27.53
CA PHE A 203 -11.58 -7.79 26.68
C PHE A 203 -12.70 -8.57 27.34
N PRO A 204 -13.51 -7.96 28.20
CA PRO A 204 -14.67 -8.63 28.79
C PRO A 204 -15.73 -8.87 27.71
N LEU A 205 -15.53 -9.89 26.87
CA LEU A 205 -16.42 -10.24 25.75
C LEU A 205 -17.43 -11.32 26.09
N HIS A 206 -17.37 -11.93 27.29
CA HIS A 206 -18.33 -12.98 27.64
C HIS A 206 -18.61 -12.96 29.14
N ASP A 207 -19.82 -12.60 29.48
CA ASP A 207 -20.43 -13.01 30.73
C ASP A 207 -21.54 -14.04 30.40
N PRO A 208 -21.28 -15.36 30.58
CA PRO A 208 -22.29 -16.37 30.34
C PRO A 208 -23.32 -16.44 31.46
N GLY A 209 -23.22 -15.63 32.50
CA GLY A 209 -24.05 -15.79 33.69
C GLY A 209 -24.40 -14.51 34.43
N GLY A 210 -24.79 -13.45 33.67
CA GLY A 210 -25.51 -12.28 34.19
C GLY A 210 -25.29 -11.93 35.65
N GLU A 211 -24.41 -10.99 35.93
CA GLU A 211 -24.37 -10.01 37.00
C GLU A 211 -23.05 -9.25 37.05
N GLY A 212 -22.25 -9.33 35.99
CA GLY A 212 -21.00 -8.55 35.83
C GLY A 212 -21.28 -7.16 35.29
N THR A 213 -21.10 -6.20 36.13
CA THR A 213 -21.02 -4.74 35.97
C THR A 213 -21.41 -4.19 34.58
N ALA A 214 -22.59 -3.61 34.49
CA ALA A 214 -23.21 -2.98 33.31
C ALA A 214 -22.31 -1.93 32.57
N TYR A 215 -21.19 -1.55 33.14
CA TYR A 215 -20.24 -0.57 32.59
C TYR A 215 -19.36 -1.14 31.45
N GLY A 216 -18.92 -2.38 31.53
CA GLY A 216 -18.12 -3.00 30.46
C GLY A 216 -18.94 -3.28 29.20
N SER A 217 -20.19 -3.75 29.36
CA SER A 217 -21.08 -4.05 28.23
C SER A 217 -21.56 -2.78 27.52
N ALA A 218 -21.77 -1.67 28.24
CA ALA A 218 -22.20 -0.41 27.66
C ALA A 218 -21.10 0.23 26.80
N ALA A 219 -19.83 0.25 27.27
CA ALA A 219 -18.70 0.80 26.49
C ALA A 219 -18.40 -0.03 25.23
N VAL A 220 -18.44 -1.36 25.34
CA VAL A 220 -18.28 -2.28 24.21
C VAL A 220 -19.48 -2.15 23.25
N THR A 221 -20.71 -2.05 23.77
CA THR A 221 -21.91 -1.85 22.96
C THR A 221 -21.91 -0.46 22.32
N GLN A 222 -21.42 0.56 23.01
CA GLN A 222 -21.27 1.91 22.48
C GLN A 222 -20.14 2.00 21.44
N ALA A 223 -19.01 1.35 21.67
CA ALA A 223 -17.95 1.19 20.67
C ALA A 223 -18.47 0.43 19.45
N ARG A 224 -19.20 -0.66 19.66
CA ARG A 224 -19.86 -1.42 18.60
C ARG A 224 -20.92 -0.60 17.85
N LYS A 225 -21.69 0.26 18.52
CA LYS A 225 -22.63 1.18 17.88
C LYS A 225 -21.94 2.32 17.12
N VAL A 226 -20.83 2.85 17.62
CA VAL A 226 -20.09 3.94 16.97
C VAL A 226 -19.33 3.47 15.73
N TYR A 227 -18.85 2.22 15.75
CA TYR A 227 -18.18 1.59 14.59
C TYR A 227 -19.06 0.54 13.89
N ALA A 228 -20.32 0.35 14.34
CA ALA A 228 -21.25 -0.58 13.75
C ALA A 228 -21.56 -0.17 12.32
N ASP A 229 -21.14 -1.03 11.41
CA ASP A 229 -21.56 -1.12 10.01
C ASP A 229 -21.67 0.23 9.27
N PHE A 230 -20.52 0.83 8.98
CA PHE A 230 -20.51 1.78 7.87
C PHE A 230 -20.95 1.05 6.60
N THR A 231 -22.22 1.19 6.25
CA THR A 231 -22.68 0.80 4.92
C THR A 231 -21.91 1.60 3.87
N THR A 232 -21.83 1.10 2.65
CA THR A 232 -21.21 1.83 1.52
C THR A 232 -21.72 3.27 1.42
N ALA A 233 -23.05 3.45 1.55
CA ALA A 233 -23.67 4.77 1.52
C ALA A 233 -23.30 5.64 2.74
N GLY A 234 -23.17 5.03 3.92
CA GLY A 234 -22.73 5.72 5.13
C GLY A 234 -21.29 6.20 5.05
N ALA A 235 -20.39 5.38 4.52
CA ALA A 235 -19.00 5.76 4.33
C ALA A 235 -18.84 6.93 3.36
N ILE A 236 -19.53 6.90 2.22
CA ILE A 236 -19.48 7.99 1.20
C ILE A 236 -20.08 9.30 1.72
N ARG A 237 -21.06 9.25 2.64
CA ARG A 237 -21.63 10.44 3.25
C ARG A 237 -20.80 11.02 4.39
N ASP A 238 -19.84 10.27 4.91
CA ASP A 238 -18.98 10.72 5.99
C ASP A 238 -17.88 11.66 5.47
N PRO A 239 -17.80 12.91 5.94
CA PRO A 239 -16.77 13.85 5.50
C PRO A 239 -15.34 13.35 5.82
N ARG A 240 -15.17 12.51 6.84
CA ARG A 240 -13.87 11.91 7.19
C ARG A 240 -13.35 10.99 6.09
N PHE A 241 -14.25 10.27 5.40
CA PHE A 241 -13.90 9.45 4.23
C PHE A 241 -13.26 10.31 3.14
N TRP A 242 -13.87 11.43 2.80
CA TRP A 242 -13.37 12.32 1.75
C TRP A 242 -12.09 13.04 2.16
N ALA A 243 -11.96 13.45 3.41
CA ALA A 243 -10.74 14.07 3.91
C ALA A 243 -9.54 13.11 3.85
N ILE A 244 -9.70 11.86 4.31
CA ILE A 244 -8.64 10.85 4.20
C ILE A 244 -8.35 10.52 2.74
N THR A 245 -9.39 10.29 1.93
CA THR A 245 -9.26 9.98 0.50
C THR A 245 -8.50 11.09 -0.23
N LEU A 246 -8.88 12.34 -0.04
CA LEU A 246 -8.23 13.50 -0.68
C LEU A 246 -6.79 13.64 -0.22
N THR A 247 -6.54 13.61 1.10
CA THR A 247 -5.18 13.68 1.66
C THR A 247 -4.26 12.64 1.03
N VAL A 248 -4.68 11.38 1.04
CA VAL A 248 -3.85 10.28 0.53
C VAL A 248 -3.71 10.36 -1.00
N SER A 249 -4.76 10.76 -1.73
CA SER A 249 -4.69 10.96 -3.19
C SER A 249 -3.66 12.03 -3.56
N LEU A 250 -3.65 13.16 -2.86
CA LEU A 250 -2.71 14.26 -3.09
C LEU A 250 -1.26 13.84 -2.79
N ILE A 251 -1.06 13.07 -1.71
CA ILE A 251 0.27 12.51 -1.39
C ILE A 251 0.72 11.57 -2.52
N PHE A 252 -0.13 10.65 -2.97
CA PHE A 252 0.22 9.73 -4.06
C PHE A 252 0.47 10.46 -5.38
N PHE A 253 -0.30 11.51 -5.70
CA PHE A 253 -0.10 12.37 -6.86
C PHE A 253 1.35 12.90 -6.93
N ALA A 254 1.80 13.54 -5.85
CA ALA A 254 3.15 14.10 -5.80
C ALA A 254 4.23 13.02 -5.69
N THR A 255 4.04 12.01 -4.83
CA THR A 255 5.03 10.95 -4.60
C THR A 255 5.32 10.15 -5.87
N SER A 256 4.29 9.73 -6.61
CA SER A 256 4.47 8.95 -7.84
C SER A 256 5.20 9.75 -8.92
N ALA A 257 4.89 11.04 -9.03
CA ALA A 257 5.55 11.92 -9.99
C ALA A 257 7.02 12.14 -9.64
N VAL A 258 7.36 12.45 -8.38
CA VAL A 258 8.74 12.62 -7.94
C VAL A 258 9.56 11.36 -8.21
N LEU A 259 9.03 10.18 -7.84
CA LEU A 259 9.72 8.90 -8.09
C LEU A 259 9.97 8.64 -9.58
N THR A 260 8.99 8.94 -10.43
CA THR A 260 9.07 8.68 -11.87
C THR A 260 10.06 9.63 -12.54
N HIS A 261 10.06 10.90 -12.16
CA HIS A 261 10.87 11.93 -12.80
C HIS A 261 12.24 12.16 -12.13
N MET A 262 12.55 11.49 -11.03
CA MET A 262 13.83 11.59 -10.33
C MET A 262 15.03 11.14 -11.19
N ILE A 263 14.88 10.05 -11.97
CA ILE A 263 15.94 9.59 -12.88
C ILE A 263 16.12 10.56 -14.07
N PRO A 264 15.07 10.96 -14.82
CA PRO A 264 15.19 12.00 -15.83
C PRO A 264 15.85 13.27 -15.32
N HIS A 265 15.40 13.81 -14.19
CA HIS A 265 15.98 15.00 -13.57
C HIS A 265 17.48 14.83 -13.26
N ALA A 266 17.89 13.69 -12.70
CA ALA A 266 19.31 13.42 -12.46
C ALA A 266 20.13 13.36 -13.75
N LYS A 267 19.55 12.89 -14.86
CA LYS A 267 20.20 12.89 -16.18
C LYS A 267 20.36 14.30 -16.73
N ASP A 268 19.37 15.18 -16.54
CA ASP A 268 19.44 16.58 -16.97
C ASP A 268 20.57 17.33 -16.25
N LEU A 269 20.93 16.90 -15.03
CA LEU A 269 22.11 17.36 -14.27
C LEU A 269 23.43 16.70 -14.71
N GLY A 270 23.44 15.94 -15.82
CA GLY A 270 24.63 15.25 -16.35
C GLY A 270 25.03 13.99 -15.60
N ILE A 271 24.20 13.47 -14.71
CA ILE A 271 24.49 12.26 -13.94
C ILE A 271 24.22 11.01 -14.80
N THR A 272 25.15 10.06 -14.76
CA THR A 272 25.02 8.82 -15.53
C THR A 272 23.78 8.00 -15.10
N PRO A 273 23.12 7.28 -16.02
CA PRO A 273 21.91 6.49 -15.71
C PRO A 273 22.06 5.54 -14.54
N ILE A 274 23.22 4.91 -14.40
CA ILE A 274 23.53 3.99 -13.29
C ILE A 274 23.55 4.75 -11.95
N ARG A 275 24.19 5.90 -11.88
CA ARG A 275 24.20 6.74 -10.66
C ARG A 275 22.80 7.28 -10.35
N ALA A 276 22.04 7.68 -11.37
CA ALA A 276 20.65 8.12 -11.19
C ALA A 276 19.77 6.99 -10.60
N ALA A 277 19.97 5.73 -11.02
CA ALA A 277 19.28 4.59 -10.44
C ALA A 277 19.60 4.38 -8.96
N TYR A 278 20.82 4.65 -8.51
CA TYR A 278 21.18 4.57 -7.08
C TYR A 278 20.43 5.59 -6.21
N VAL A 279 19.98 6.72 -6.76
CA VAL A 279 19.13 7.67 -6.02
C VAL A 279 17.79 7.01 -5.67
N LEU A 280 17.17 6.30 -6.60
CA LEU A 280 15.94 5.52 -6.32
C LEU A 280 16.20 4.35 -5.37
N THR A 281 17.36 3.71 -5.48
CA THR A 281 17.76 2.65 -4.55
C THR A 281 17.89 3.19 -3.13
N ALA A 282 18.50 4.39 -2.95
CA ALA A 282 18.57 5.06 -1.66
C ALA A 282 17.17 5.41 -1.13
N CYS A 283 16.29 5.93 -1.99
CA CYS A 283 14.90 6.23 -1.64
C CYS A 283 14.16 4.96 -1.17
N ALA A 284 14.22 3.87 -1.92
CA ALA A 284 13.57 2.61 -1.56
C ALA A 284 14.17 2.00 -0.29
N GLY A 285 15.51 2.00 -0.18
CA GLY A 285 16.23 1.44 0.96
C GLY A 285 15.91 2.15 2.26
N VAL A 286 16.00 3.49 2.28
CA VAL A 286 15.62 4.28 3.46
C VAL A 286 14.10 4.20 3.71
N GLY A 287 13.29 4.09 2.66
CA GLY A 287 11.85 3.85 2.76
C GLY A 287 11.48 2.57 3.51
N VAL A 288 12.33 1.53 3.52
CA VAL A 288 12.14 0.34 4.37
C VAL A 288 12.12 0.74 5.84
N PHE A 289 13.12 1.52 6.27
CA PHE A 289 13.19 2.01 7.65
C PHE A 289 12.03 2.96 7.96
N GLY A 290 11.68 3.84 7.01
CA GLY A 290 10.53 4.73 7.12
C GLY A 290 9.22 3.97 7.40
N LYS A 291 8.98 2.84 6.74
CA LYS A 291 7.79 2.00 6.96
C LYS A 291 7.68 1.50 8.41
N VAL A 292 8.78 1.02 8.97
CA VAL A 292 8.81 0.54 10.35
C VAL A 292 8.69 1.71 11.33
N LEU A 293 9.49 2.75 11.13
CA LEU A 293 9.51 3.92 12.01
C LEU A 293 8.14 4.58 12.11
N PHE A 294 7.55 4.93 10.97
CA PHE A 294 6.26 5.61 10.94
C PHE A 294 5.10 4.68 11.29
N GLY A 295 5.22 3.38 10.97
CA GLY A 295 4.28 2.38 11.46
C GLY A 295 4.28 2.30 12.98
N TYR A 296 5.47 2.26 13.59
CA TYR A 296 5.64 2.29 15.04
C TYR A 296 5.12 3.61 15.64
N LEU A 297 5.54 4.76 15.09
CA LEU A 297 5.07 6.06 15.55
C LEU A 297 3.54 6.17 15.52
N ALA A 298 2.90 5.64 14.47
CA ALA A 298 1.46 5.65 14.34
C ALA A 298 0.74 4.86 15.46
N ASP A 299 1.41 3.99 16.21
CA ASP A 299 0.83 3.27 17.34
C ASP A 299 0.90 4.09 18.65
N PHE A 300 1.83 5.05 18.76
CA PHE A 300 2.08 5.79 20.01
C PHE A 300 1.64 7.25 19.95
N VAL A 301 1.61 7.85 18.76
CA VAL A 301 1.17 9.23 18.57
C VAL A 301 -0.12 9.26 17.76
N ASP A 302 -0.80 10.41 17.75
CA ASP A 302 -1.96 10.64 16.85
C ASP A 302 -1.55 10.37 15.41
N THR A 303 -2.28 9.51 14.71
CA THR A 303 -1.98 9.11 13.32
C THR A 303 -1.90 10.30 12.37
N ARG A 304 -2.61 11.39 12.66
CA ARG A 304 -2.53 12.63 11.88
C ARG A 304 -1.17 13.30 12.04
N VAL A 305 -0.61 13.30 13.25
CA VAL A 305 0.74 13.84 13.52
C VAL A 305 1.80 12.98 12.83
N ALA A 306 1.66 11.65 12.88
CA ALA A 306 2.56 10.74 12.17
C ALA A 306 2.52 10.97 10.65
N LEU A 307 1.31 11.19 10.07
CA LEU A 307 1.18 11.49 8.63
C LEU A 307 1.74 12.87 8.28
N MET A 308 1.51 13.89 9.13
CA MET A 308 2.13 15.21 8.98
C MET A 308 3.65 15.13 8.95
N ALA A 309 4.26 14.36 9.86
CA ALA A 309 5.71 14.16 9.87
C ALA A 309 6.18 13.46 8.58
N SER A 310 5.45 12.44 8.10
CA SER A 310 5.72 11.78 6.82
C SER A 310 5.67 12.76 5.64
N ILE A 311 4.65 13.62 5.59
CA ILE A 311 4.54 14.72 4.60
C ILE A 311 5.74 15.67 4.74
N GLY A 312 6.10 16.05 5.96
CA GLY A 312 7.23 16.95 6.21
C GLY A 312 8.55 16.41 5.65
N PHE A 313 8.85 15.14 5.81
CA PHE A 313 10.02 14.50 5.19
C PHE A 313 9.97 14.55 3.66
N GLN A 314 8.80 14.33 3.05
CA GLN A 314 8.65 14.41 1.59
C GLN A 314 8.80 15.84 1.08
N VAL A 315 8.25 16.83 1.79
CA VAL A 315 8.42 18.25 1.51
C VAL A 315 9.92 18.65 1.62
N CYS A 316 10.60 18.25 2.69
CA CYS A 316 12.03 18.48 2.83
C CYS A 316 12.83 17.84 1.67
N GLY A 317 12.44 16.62 1.26
CA GLY A 317 13.05 15.96 0.11
C GLY A 317 12.88 16.74 -1.19
N ILE A 318 11.71 17.34 -1.45
CA ILE A 318 11.46 18.17 -2.64
C ILE A 318 12.22 19.52 -2.52
N LEU A 319 12.26 20.14 -1.35
CA LEU A 319 13.03 21.37 -1.15
C LEU A 319 14.52 21.13 -1.42
N LEU A 320 15.07 20.01 -0.94
CA LEU A 320 16.42 19.59 -1.25
C LEU A 320 16.61 19.30 -2.75
N LEU A 321 15.60 18.72 -3.40
CA LEU A 321 15.64 18.42 -4.83
C LEU A 321 15.73 19.70 -5.69
N LEU A 322 15.00 20.74 -5.31
CA LEU A 322 14.99 22.03 -6.01
C LEU A 322 16.36 22.76 -5.99
N ILE A 323 17.19 22.48 -4.98
CA ILE A 323 18.53 23.09 -4.84
C ILE A 323 19.65 22.10 -5.13
N SER A 324 19.32 20.88 -5.59
CA SER A 324 20.31 19.84 -5.80
C SER A 324 21.02 19.99 -7.14
N GLU A 325 22.35 20.18 -7.10
CA GLU A 325 23.21 20.26 -8.27
C GLU A 325 24.24 19.12 -8.33
N SER A 326 24.34 18.31 -7.28
CA SER A 326 25.37 17.29 -7.16
C SER A 326 24.81 15.90 -6.86
N TYR A 327 25.53 14.88 -7.31
CA TYR A 327 25.15 13.48 -7.07
C TYR A 327 24.99 13.10 -5.57
N PRO A 328 25.92 13.49 -4.66
CA PRO A 328 25.73 13.20 -3.24
C PRO A 328 24.47 13.85 -2.66
N MET A 329 24.13 15.05 -3.13
CA MET A 329 22.92 15.75 -2.70
C MET A 329 21.64 15.03 -3.19
N LEU A 330 21.63 14.49 -4.42
CA LEU A 330 20.53 13.67 -4.90
C LEU A 330 20.38 12.36 -4.11
N ILE A 331 21.45 11.74 -3.65
CA ILE A 331 21.37 10.58 -2.74
C ILE A 331 20.71 10.99 -1.42
N LEU A 332 21.08 12.14 -0.86
CA LEU A 332 20.43 12.69 0.34
C LEU A 332 18.92 12.97 0.09
N VAL A 333 18.59 13.57 -1.06
CA VAL A 333 17.19 13.77 -1.49
C VAL A 333 16.43 12.44 -1.49
N GLY A 334 17.01 11.42 -2.14
CA GLY A 334 16.42 10.08 -2.18
C GLY A 334 16.20 9.50 -0.77
N ALA A 335 17.18 9.64 0.11
CA ALA A 335 17.08 9.16 1.50
C ALA A 335 16.00 9.91 2.30
N VAL A 336 15.98 11.25 2.27
CA VAL A 336 15.03 12.07 3.02
C VAL A 336 13.61 11.87 2.48
N PHE A 337 13.42 11.92 1.17
CA PHE A 337 12.13 11.68 0.54
C PHE A 337 11.62 10.26 0.79
N GLY A 338 12.51 9.26 0.67
CA GLY A 338 12.23 7.86 0.91
C GLY A 338 11.77 7.57 2.35
N MET A 339 12.37 8.24 3.33
CA MET A 339 11.96 8.15 4.73
C MET A 339 10.47 8.52 4.88
N GLY A 340 10.07 9.68 4.35
CA GLY A 340 8.68 10.13 4.39
C GLY A 340 7.74 9.20 3.60
N MET A 341 8.09 8.87 2.35
CA MET A 341 7.31 7.96 1.51
C MET A 341 7.05 6.62 2.19
N GLY A 342 8.01 6.11 2.97
CA GLY A 342 7.86 4.88 3.72
C GLY A 342 6.68 4.90 4.68
N GLY A 343 6.42 6.02 5.35
CA GLY A 343 5.35 6.15 6.34
C GLY A 343 3.93 6.13 5.75
N MET A 344 3.76 6.50 4.50
CA MET A 344 2.44 6.76 3.91
C MET A 344 1.48 5.56 3.99
N VAL A 345 1.91 4.38 3.55
CA VAL A 345 1.04 3.20 3.48
C VAL A 345 0.63 2.66 4.86
N PRO A 346 1.56 2.45 5.83
CA PRO A 346 1.17 1.97 7.15
C PRO A 346 0.30 2.98 7.91
N ILE A 347 0.57 4.28 7.80
CA ILE A 347 -0.24 5.31 8.45
C ILE A 347 -1.64 5.38 7.82
N TRP A 348 -1.76 5.31 6.49
CA TRP A 348 -3.06 5.26 5.81
C TRP A 348 -3.91 4.10 6.31
N GLY A 349 -3.35 2.89 6.40
CA GLY A 349 -4.05 1.76 6.99
C GLY A 349 -4.43 1.99 8.46
N SER A 350 -3.57 2.62 9.24
CA SER A 350 -3.86 2.98 10.63
C SER A 350 -5.01 3.99 10.74
N LEU A 351 -5.03 5.03 9.89
CA LEU A 351 -6.12 6.02 9.82
C LEU A 351 -7.47 5.35 9.51
N ILE A 352 -7.53 4.50 8.47
CA ILE A 352 -8.78 3.79 8.16
C ILE A 352 -9.27 2.98 9.36
N GLY A 353 -8.37 2.24 10.00
CA GLY A 353 -8.72 1.41 11.14
C GLY A 353 -9.14 2.20 12.38
N GLU A 354 -8.58 3.41 12.57
CA GLU A 354 -8.90 4.30 13.70
C GLU A 354 -10.24 5.01 13.51
N TYR A 355 -10.55 5.47 12.29
CA TYR A 355 -11.75 6.27 12.00
C TYR A 355 -12.99 5.44 11.64
N PHE A 356 -12.81 4.27 11.01
CA PHE A 356 -13.90 3.44 10.51
C PHE A 356 -13.99 2.05 11.17
N GLY A 357 -13.04 1.74 12.04
CA GLY A 357 -13.01 0.48 12.75
C GLY A 357 -12.54 -0.71 11.90
N ARG A 358 -12.43 -1.85 12.56
CA ARG A 358 -11.90 -3.10 11.98
C ARG A 358 -12.88 -3.74 11.00
N GLU A 359 -14.16 -3.73 11.33
CA GLU A 359 -15.20 -4.44 10.55
C GLU A 359 -15.50 -3.78 9.21
N SER A 360 -15.38 -2.45 9.13
CA SER A 360 -15.61 -1.70 7.88
C SER A 360 -14.33 -1.43 7.08
N PHE A 361 -13.17 -1.87 7.56
CA PHE A 361 -11.85 -1.54 7.00
C PHE A 361 -11.74 -1.88 5.50
N GLY A 362 -12.03 -3.13 5.14
CA GLY A 362 -11.93 -3.61 3.76
C GLY A 362 -12.87 -2.88 2.81
N ARG A 363 -14.11 -2.65 3.27
CA ARG A 363 -15.13 -1.91 2.50
C ARG A 363 -14.72 -0.45 2.27
N VAL A 364 -14.32 0.26 3.30
CA VAL A 364 -13.90 1.66 3.23
C VAL A 364 -12.66 1.82 2.35
N MET A 365 -11.64 1.00 2.58
CA MET A 365 -10.42 1.02 1.78
C MET A 365 -10.69 0.68 0.31
N GLY A 366 -11.57 -0.28 0.04
CA GLY A 366 -11.99 -0.65 -1.31
C GLY A 366 -12.72 0.48 -2.04
N LEU A 367 -13.57 1.26 -1.33
CA LEU A 367 -14.25 2.41 -1.89
C LEU A 367 -13.32 3.59 -2.17
N MET A 368 -12.26 3.77 -1.39
CA MET A 368 -11.25 4.82 -1.63
C MET A 368 -10.53 4.61 -2.96
N GLY A 369 -10.28 3.36 -3.38
CA GLY A 369 -9.53 3.04 -4.59
C GLY A 369 -9.97 3.83 -5.84
N PRO A 370 -11.20 3.66 -6.34
CA PRO A 370 -11.67 4.39 -7.51
C PRO A 370 -11.77 5.91 -7.30
N CYS A 371 -12.04 6.37 -6.06
CA CYS A 371 -12.08 7.79 -5.74
C CYS A 371 -10.69 8.45 -5.80
N MET A 372 -9.64 7.71 -5.47
CA MET A 372 -8.25 8.19 -5.52
C MET A 372 -7.69 8.21 -6.94
N LEU A 373 -8.14 7.30 -7.80
CA LEU A 373 -7.56 7.01 -9.10
C LEU A 373 -7.38 8.26 -9.99
N PRO A 374 -8.38 9.14 -10.18
CA PRO A 374 -8.24 10.30 -11.06
C PRO A 374 -7.13 11.26 -10.63
N ILE A 375 -7.02 11.51 -9.32
CA ILE A 375 -6.00 12.41 -8.77
C ILE A 375 -4.64 11.72 -8.83
N GLN A 376 -4.55 10.48 -8.40
CA GLN A 376 -3.29 9.73 -8.32
C GLN A 376 -2.61 9.55 -9.67
N VAL A 377 -3.38 9.23 -10.72
CA VAL A 377 -2.85 8.99 -12.07
C VAL A 377 -2.38 10.28 -12.74
N ALA A 378 -2.96 11.43 -12.41
CA ALA A 378 -2.65 12.71 -13.03
C ALA A 378 -1.27 13.26 -12.65
N GLY A 379 -0.67 12.81 -11.54
CA GLY A 379 0.58 13.38 -11.02
C GLY A 379 1.78 13.23 -11.96
N VAL A 380 1.97 12.04 -12.53
CA VAL A 380 3.09 11.76 -13.43
C VAL A 380 2.97 12.52 -14.76
N PRO A 381 1.83 12.48 -15.48
CA PRO A 381 1.65 13.25 -16.70
C PRO A 381 1.78 14.76 -16.49
N PHE A 382 1.36 15.28 -15.32
CA PHE A 382 1.50 16.70 -14.99
C PHE A 382 2.97 17.14 -15.00
N ALA A 383 3.89 16.39 -14.39
CA ALA A 383 5.32 16.72 -14.43
C ALA A 383 5.88 16.66 -15.86
N GLY A 384 5.47 15.67 -16.64
CA GLY A 384 5.86 15.57 -18.06
C GLY A 384 5.40 16.77 -18.86
N LEU A 385 4.13 17.18 -18.71
CA LEU A 385 3.58 18.37 -19.38
C LEU A 385 4.33 19.65 -18.99
N VAL A 386 4.60 19.84 -17.70
CA VAL A 386 5.37 21.00 -17.24
C VAL A 386 6.76 21.01 -17.88
N TYR A 387 7.44 19.87 -17.90
CA TYR A 387 8.75 19.75 -18.53
C TYR A 387 8.70 20.05 -20.03
N ASP A 388 7.72 19.54 -20.76
CA ASP A 388 7.55 19.80 -22.19
C ASP A 388 7.31 21.29 -22.49
N LEU A 389 6.69 22.04 -21.56
CA LEU A 389 6.41 23.46 -21.71
C LEU A 389 7.57 24.37 -21.26
N THR A 390 8.33 23.98 -20.23
CA THR A 390 9.34 24.83 -19.57
C THR A 390 10.77 24.39 -19.81
N GLY A 391 10.99 23.14 -20.24
CA GLY A 391 12.32 22.54 -20.36
C GLY A 391 12.93 22.08 -19.05
N GLU A 392 12.25 22.24 -17.90
CA GLU A 392 12.75 21.90 -16.58
C GLU A 392 11.65 21.42 -15.63
N TYR A 393 12.06 20.74 -14.52
CA TYR A 393 11.13 20.22 -13.53
C TYR A 393 10.82 21.17 -12.38
N THR A 394 11.47 22.33 -12.30
CA THR A 394 11.39 23.28 -11.17
C THR A 394 9.96 23.66 -10.83
N LEU A 395 9.17 24.07 -11.83
CA LEU A 395 7.76 24.44 -11.63
C LEU A 395 6.90 23.24 -11.20
N ALA A 396 7.19 22.05 -11.69
CA ALA A 396 6.47 20.83 -11.27
C ALA A 396 6.72 20.54 -9.79
N TYR A 397 7.97 20.58 -9.33
CA TYR A 397 8.34 20.37 -7.94
C TYR A 397 7.78 21.43 -7.01
N GLN A 398 7.78 22.69 -7.41
CA GLN A 398 7.12 23.78 -6.66
C GLN A 398 5.62 23.54 -6.55
N SER A 399 4.97 23.09 -7.62
CA SER A 399 3.53 22.74 -7.61
C SER A 399 3.25 21.59 -6.63
N TYR A 400 4.13 20.59 -6.53
CA TYR A 400 3.98 19.50 -5.56
C TYR A 400 4.12 19.95 -4.11
N LEU A 401 4.91 20.98 -3.81
CA LEU A 401 4.90 21.59 -2.47
C LEU A 401 3.52 22.15 -2.14
N GLY A 402 2.87 22.84 -3.08
CA GLY A 402 1.48 23.29 -2.94
C GLY A 402 0.49 22.13 -2.73
N VAL A 403 0.68 21.02 -3.46
CA VAL A 403 -0.13 19.81 -3.29
C VAL A 403 0.04 19.20 -1.89
N TYR A 404 1.24 19.16 -1.34
CA TYR A 404 1.46 18.69 0.03
C TYR A 404 0.86 19.65 1.08
N VAL A 405 0.88 20.95 0.83
CA VAL A 405 0.17 21.91 1.70
C VAL A 405 -1.33 21.64 1.69
N LEU A 406 -1.94 21.41 0.52
CA LEU A 406 -3.35 21.04 0.41
C LEU A 406 -3.65 19.70 1.11
N ALA A 407 -2.77 18.72 0.98
CA ALA A 407 -2.88 17.45 1.70
C ALA A 407 -2.85 17.66 3.22
N ALA A 408 -1.94 18.50 3.71
CA ALA A 408 -1.82 18.85 5.12
C ALA A 408 -3.08 19.58 5.63
N ILE A 409 -3.60 20.54 4.87
CA ILE A 409 -4.86 21.24 5.19
C ILE A 409 -6.01 20.25 5.25
N SER A 410 -6.15 19.37 4.25
CA SER A 410 -7.18 18.33 4.24
C SER A 410 -7.08 17.43 5.48
N LEU A 411 -5.86 17.04 5.88
CA LEU A 411 -5.62 16.24 7.07
C LEU A 411 -6.03 16.97 8.37
N LEU A 412 -5.82 18.28 8.45
CA LEU A 412 -6.22 19.09 9.59
C LEU A 412 -7.73 19.22 9.75
N THR A 413 -8.52 19.04 8.70
CA THR A 413 -9.98 19.00 8.79
C THR A 413 -10.52 17.75 9.50
N LEU A 414 -9.70 16.71 9.62
CA LEU A 414 -10.06 15.49 10.33
C LEU A 414 -10.22 15.79 11.82
N ARG A 415 -11.43 15.73 12.33
CA ARG A 415 -11.69 15.77 13.78
C ARG A 415 -11.20 14.47 14.42
N ARG A 416 -10.83 14.53 15.70
CA ARG A 416 -10.44 13.32 16.45
C ARG A 416 -11.54 12.25 16.36
N PRO A 417 -11.16 10.97 16.27
CA PRO A 417 -12.16 9.89 16.30
C PRO A 417 -12.95 9.97 17.62
N PRO A 418 -14.23 9.58 17.59
CA PRO A 418 -15.13 9.72 18.75
C PRO A 418 -14.70 8.90 19.97
N LEU A 419 -13.86 7.88 19.76
CA LEU A 419 -13.26 7.04 20.82
C LEU A 419 -11.76 6.94 20.54
N GLY A 420 -10.95 7.28 21.55
CA GLY A 420 -9.49 7.10 21.49
C GLY A 420 -9.12 5.60 21.49
N ARG A 421 -7.92 5.27 20.97
CA ARG A 421 -7.39 3.88 21.03
C ARG A 421 -7.37 3.32 22.44
N GLY A 422 -7.15 4.17 23.46
CA GLY A 422 -7.18 3.83 24.86
C GLY A 422 -8.57 3.44 25.36
N ASP A 423 -9.60 4.10 24.87
CA ASP A 423 -10.99 3.91 25.33
C ASP A 423 -11.58 2.56 24.88
N LEU A 424 -11.02 1.98 23.79
CA LEU A 424 -11.41 0.67 23.28
C LEU A 424 -10.83 -0.50 24.09
N LEU A 425 -9.87 -0.23 25.00
CA LEU A 425 -9.02 -1.25 25.63
C LEU A 425 -8.80 -1.06 27.14
N ILE A 426 -9.32 0.02 27.75
CA ILE A 426 -9.18 0.26 29.18
C ILE A 426 -10.56 0.17 29.84
N PRO A 427 -10.80 -0.79 30.76
CA PRO A 427 -11.85 -0.61 31.73
C PRO A 427 -11.54 0.68 32.50
N ALA A 428 -12.53 1.57 32.59
CA ALA A 428 -12.39 2.83 33.31
C ALA A 428 -11.68 2.59 34.66
N ARG A 429 -10.47 3.16 34.83
CA ARG A 429 -9.85 3.21 36.15
C ARG A 429 -10.84 3.93 37.07
N ARG A 430 -11.32 3.26 38.10
CA ARG A 430 -11.99 3.91 39.18
C ARG A 430 -11.04 4.99 39.73
N HIS A 431 -11.41 6.25 39.61
CA HIS A 431 -10.93 7.26 40.54
C HIS A 431 -11.55 6.89 41.88
N GLU A 432 -10.85 6.15 42.72
CA GLU A 432 -11.09 6.10 44.12
C GLU A 432 -10.67 7.47 44.66
N SER A 433 -11.67 8.29 44.94
CA SER A 433 -11.54 9.48 45.80
C SER A 433 -11.60 9.07 47.24
#